data_58aa9be439beef3817577132efcf2266
#
_entry.id   58aa9be439beef3817577132efcf2266
#
_cell.length_a   1.000
_cell.length_b   1.000
_cell.length_c   1.000
_cell.angle_alpha   90.00
_cell.angle_beta   90.00
_cell.angle_gamma   90.00
#
_symmetry.space_group_name_H-M   'P 1'
#
loop_
_entity.id
_entity.type
_entity.pdbx_description
1 polymer ?
#
loop_
_entity_poly.entity_id
_entity_poly.type
_entity_poly.pdbx_seq_one_letter_code
_entity_poly.pdbx_strand_id
1 'polypeptide(L)'
;FFHELAHSYEKPYYEQIYEDGFLAKEFKNKRNQLKNVISMYEGGRTPPFDFNEINYSKELDDYLANTIGYDKLWKYCAGIFTNPYAATSLREYFAAGFENWLKGDQEVLYRSSPVLYNKLKQFF
;
A
#
# COMPACT_ATOMS: atom_id res chain seq x y z
N PHE A 1 -7.12 11.25 11.28
CA PHE A 1 -7.73 12.38 10.52
C PHE A 1 -7.51 12.24 9.03
N PHE A 2 -6.26 12.16 8.56
CA PHE A 2 -5.97 12.06 7.12
C PHE A 2 -6.49 10.78 6.51
N HIS A 3 -6.50 9.69 7.25
CA HIS A 3 -7.01 8.41 6.81
C HIS A 3 -8.52 8.49 6.50
N GLU A 4 -9.29 9.03 7.44
CA GLU A 4 -10.74 9.19 7.26
C GLU A 4 -11.05 10.20 6.15
N LEU A 5 -10.27 11.27 6.08
CA LEU A 5 -10.40 12.27 5.02
C LEU A 5 -10.15 11.66 3.65
N ALA A 6 -9.13 10.80 3.54
CA ALA A 6 -8.81 10.11 2.29
C ALA A 6 -10.00 9.29 1.80
N HIS A 7 -10.63 8.50 2.66
CA HIS A 7 -11.79 7.71 2.28
C HIS A 7 -13.01 8.56 1.93
N SER A 8 -13.15 9.72 2.57
CA SER A 8 -14.21 10.67 2.24
C SER A 8 -14.04 11.24 0.82
N TYR A 9 -12.81 11.62 0.44
CA TYR A 9 -12.54 12.14 -0.90
C TYR A 9 -12.49 11.06 -1.97
N GLU A 10 -12.14 9.84 -1.60
CA GLU A 10 -12.13 8.69 -2.50
C GLU A 10 -13.53 8.37 -3.06
N LYS A 11 -14.55 8.51 -2.22
CA LYS A 11 -15.91 8.05 -2.51
C LYS A 11 -16.49 8.60 -3.82
N PRO A 12 -16.44 9.91 -4.14
CA PRO A 12 -16.98 10.43 -5.39
C PRO A 12 -16.24 9.94 -6.64
N TYR A 13 -15.00 9.51 -6.50
CA TYR A 13 -14.13 9.13 -7.62
C TYR A 13 -13.76 7.64 -7.57
N TYR A 14 -14.48 6.84 -6.78
CA TYR A 14 -14.14 5.45 -6.52
C TYR A 14 -13.95 4.66 -7.81
N GLU A 15 -14.89 4.77 -8.75
CA GLU A 15 -14.80 4.06 -10.02
C GLU A 15 -13.60 4.51 -10.85
N GLN A 16 -13.38 5.80 -10.95
CA GLN A 16 -12.27 6.37 -11.72
C GLN A 16 -10.90 6.03 -11.13
N ILE A 17 -10.82 5.87 -9.82
CA ILE A 17 -9.57 5.50 -9.14
C ILE A 17 -9.26 4.02 -9.38
N TYR A 18 -10.24 3.14 -9.25
CA TYR A 18 -10.00 1.70 -9.15
C TYR A 18 -10.40 0.88 -10.37
N GLU A 19 -11.30 1.37 -11.21
CA GLU A 19 -11.93 0.58 -12.27
C GLU A 19 -10.96 0.09 -13.35
N ASP A 20 -9.99 0.93 -13.74
CA ASP A 20 -9.04 0.58 -14.80
C ASP A 20 -8.02 -0.49 -14.37
N GLY A 21 -7.92 -0.78 -13.08
CA GLY A 21 -7.02 -1.80 -12.55
C GLY A 21 -5.56 -1.40 -12.47
N PHE A 22 -5.18 -0.21 -12.90
CA PHE A 22 -3.77 0.21 -12.89
C PHE A 22 -3.24 0.38 -11.47
N LEU A 23 -4.04 0.96 -10.58
CA LEU A 23 -3.63 1.13 -9.19
C LEU A 23 -3.51 -0.22 -8.47
N ALA A 24 -4.44 -1.13 -8.73
CA ALA A 24 -4.39 -2.48 -8.18
C ALA A 24 -3.14 -3.22 -8.65
N LYS A 25 -2.76 -3.05 -9.92
CA LYS A 25 -1.54 -3.67 -10.47
C LYS A 25 -0.28 -3.13 -9.79
N GLU A 26 -0.19 -1.83 -9.60
CA GLU A 26 0.93 -1.22 -8.89
C GLU A 26 1.03 -1.76 -7.46
N PHE A 27 -0.11 -1.82 -6.77
CA PHE A 27 -0.19 -2.34 -5.40
C PHE A 27 0.24 -3.81 -5.33
N LYS A 28 -0.24 -4.66 -6.24
CA LYS A 28 0.14 -6.08 -6.29
C LYS A 28 1.63 -6.27 -6.54
N ASN A 29 2.21 -5.47 -7.42
CA ASN A 29 3.65 -5.51 -7.67
C ASN A 29 4.44 -5.19 -6.41
N LYS A 30 4.02 -4.17 -5.67
CA LYS A 30 4.64 -3.80 -4.39
C LYS A 30 4.45 -4.88 -3.33
N ARG A 31 3.26 -5.49 -3.25
CA ARG A 31 2.99 -6.62 -2.37
C ARG A 31 3.92 -7.80 -2.65
N ASN A 32 4.16 -8.11 -3.92
CA ASN A 32 5.06 -9.19 -4.29
C ASN A 32 6.52 -8.85 -3.96
N GLN A 33 6.93 -7.60 -4.10
CA GLN A 33 8.24 -7.16 -3.64
C GLN A 33 8.39 -7.35 -2.14
N LEU A 34 7.38 -6.95 -1.37
CA LEU A 34 7.37 -7.12 0.09
C LEU A 34 7.43 -8.61 0.47
N LYS A 35 6.66 -9.45 -0.21
CA LYS A 35 6.70 -10.90 0.00
C LYS A 35 8.11 -11.46 -0.19
N ASN A 36 8.80 -11.02 -1.23
CA ASN A 36 10.17 -11.47 -1.50
C ASN A 36 11.14 -11.02 -0.42
N VAL A 37 11.00 -9.79 0.07
CA VAL A 37 11.83 -9.26 1.16
C VAL A 37 11.59 -10.05 2.44
N ILE A 38 10.34 -10.29 2.79
CA ILE A 38 9.98 -11.08 3.98
C ILE A 38 10.58 -12.48 3.87
N SER A 39 10.41 -13.13 2.73
CA SER A 39 10.96 -14.47 2.49
C SER A 39 12.47 -14.50 2.67
N MET A 40 13.16 -13.49 2.16
CA MET A 40 14.62 -13.40 2.25
C MET A 40 15.09 -13.26 3.72
N TYR A 41 14.44 -12.41 4.50
CA TYR A 41 14.90 -12.09 5.84
C TYR A 41 14.28 -12.96 6.93
N GLU A 42 13.20 -13.70 6.65
CA GLU A 42 12.54 -14.58 7.62
C GLU A 42 12.81 -16.06 7.33
N GLY A 43 14.06 -16.38 6.99
CA GLY A 43 14.53 -17.76 6.88
C GLY A 43 14.29 -18.43 5.53
N GLY A 44 14.01 -17.67 4.48
CA GLY A 44 13.79 -18.21 3.14
C GLY A 44 12.44 -18.89 2.95
N ARG A 45 11.52 -18.73 3.91
CA ARG A 45 10.18 -19.34 3.83
C ARG A 45 9.21 -18.38 3.14
N THR A 46 8.47 -18.90 2.17
CA THR A 46 7.39 -18.13 1.54
C THR A 46 6.24 -17.96 2.54
N PRO A 47 5.81 -16.73 2.83
CA PRO A 47 4.65 -16.52 3.69
C PRO A 47 3.41 -17.25 3.14
N PRO A 48 2.59 -17.88 4.02
CA PRO A 48 1.48 -18.73 3.59
C PRO A 48 0.19 -17.95 3.26
N PHE A 49 0.32 -16.74 2.73
CA PHE A 49 -0.82 -15.86 2.44
C PHE A 49 -0.80 -15.42 0.98
N ASP A 50 -1.98 -15.09 0.46
CA ASP A 50 -2.12 -14.55 -0.89
C ASP A 50 -1.81 -13.04 -0.88
N PHE A 51 -0.61 -12.69 -1.32
CA PHE A 51 -0.17 -11.30 -1.42
C PHE A 51 -0.77 -10.57 -2.62
N ASN A 52 -1.54 -11.25 -3.46
CA ASN A 52 -2.31 -10.61 -4.54
C ASN A 52 -3.72 -10.19 -4.09
N GLU A 53 -4.16 -10.55 -2.89
CA GLU A 53 -5.45 -10.11 -2.35
C GLU A 53 -5.42 -8.60 -2.10
N ILE A 54 -6.26 -7.84 -2.81
CA ILE A 54 -6.29 -6.38 -2.71
C ILE A 54 -7.21 -5.88 -1.60
N ASN A 55 -8.16 -6.69 -1.17
CA ASN A 55 -9.06 -6.34 -0.08
C ASN A 55 -8.40 -6.62 1.27
N TYR A 56 -8.91 -5.98 2.30
CA TYR A 56 -8.42 -6.22 3.65
C TYR A 56 -8.59 -7.68 4.03
N SER A 57 -7.53 -8.28 4.55
CA SER A 57 -7.51 -9.64 5.09
C SER A 57 -7.04 -9.60 6.52
N LYS A 58 -7.90 -10.00 7.45
CA LYS A 58 -7.55 -10.03 8.88
C LYS A 58 -6.37 -10.97 9.14
N GLU A 59 -6.34 -12.11 8.46
CA GLU A 59 -5.28 -13.10 8.62
C GLU A 59 -3.93 -12.55 8.18
N LEU A 60 -3.90 -11.86 7.03
CA LEU A 60 -2.68 -11.24 6.55
C LEU A 60 -2.26 -10.08 7.46
N ASP A 61 -3.21 -9.25 7.89
CA ASP A 61 -2.92 -8.13 8.78
C ASP A 61 -2.36 -8.63 10.11
N ASP A 62 -2.96 -9.65 10.71
CA ASP A 62 -2.48 -10.27 11.95
C ASP A 62 -1.06 -10.85 11.77
N TYR A 63 -0.80 -11.47 10.62
CA TYR A 63 0.54 -11.99 10.30
C TYR A 63 1.56 -10.85 10.25
N LEU A 64 1.27 -9.79 9.54
CA LEU A 64 2.18 -8.66 9.39
C LEU A 64 2.41 -7.93 10.72
N ALA A 65 1.34 -7.75 11.51
CA ALA A 65 1.41 -7.00 12.76
C ALA A 65 2.04 -7.80 13.90
N ASN A 66 1.71 -9.10 14.01
CA ASN A 66 2.02 -9.92 15.18
C ASN A 66 3.13 -10.93 14.94
N THR A 67 3.18 -11.56 13.77
CA THR A 67 4.23 -12.53 13.43
C THR A 67 5.52 -11.84 13.00
N ILE A 68 5.42 -10.91 12.06
CA ILE A 68 6.57 -10.10 11.61
C ILE A 68 6.84 -8.99 12.63
N GLY A 69 5.80 -8.23 12.99
CA GLY A 69 5.89 -7.07 13.85
C GLY A 69 6.19 -5.80 13.08
N TYR A 70 5.58 -4.69 13.50
CA TYR A 70 5.72 -3.42 12.79
C TYR A 70 7.15 -2.89 12.76
N ASP A 71 7.95 -3.16 13.77
CA ASP A 71 9.37 -2.72 13.79
C ASP A 71 10.15 -3.30 12.62
N LYS A 72 10.02 -4.61 12.38
CA LYS A 72 10.64 -5.26 11.22
C LYS A 72 9.96 -4.83 9.92
N LEU A 73 8.63 -4.72 9.95
CA LEU A 73 7.85 -4.41 8.77
C LEU A 73 8.19 -3.02 8.21
N TRP A 74 8.47 -2.03 9.08
CA TRP A 74 8.97 -0.73 8.64
C TRP A 74 10.23 -0.87 7.80
N LYS A 75 11.15 -1.74 8.22
CA LYS A 75 12.40 -2.00 7.49
C LYS A 75 12.12 -2.71 6.17
N TYR A 76 11.25 -3.72 6.19
CA TYR A 76 10.94 -4.51 4.99
C TYR A 76 10.17 -3.70 3.94
N CYS A 77 9.36 -2.76 4.37
CA CYS A 77 8.58 -1.89 3.48
C CYS A 77 9.41 -0.72 2.91
N ALA A 78 10.60 -0.46 3.43
CA ALA A 78 11.42 0.68 2.99
C ALA A 78 11.67 0.61 1.48
N GLY A 79 11.34 1.69 0.77
CA GLY A 79 11.46 1.76 -0.68
C GLY A 79 10.33 1.10 -1.46
N ILE A 80 9.41 0.42 -0.78
CA ILE A 80 8.25 -0.25 -1.41
C ILE A 80 6.96 0.49 -1.06
N PHE A 81 6.70 0.63 0.23
CA PHE A 81 5.54 1.35 0.76
C PHE A 81 6.01 2.49 1.66
N THR A 82 5.21 3.55 1.74
CA THR A 82 5.54 4.70 2.60
C THR A 82 5.40 4.36 4.09
N ASN A 83 4.52 3.43 4.42
CA ASN A 83 4.38 2.90 5.78
C ASN A 83 3.78 1.49 5.73
N PRO A 84 3.84 0.70 6.83
CA PRO A 84 3.31 -0.66 6.86
C PRO A 84 1.79 -0.75 6.61
N TYR A 85 1.04 0.26 7.02
CA TYR A 85 -0.42 0.26 6.83
C TYR A 85 -0.80 0.30 5.35
N ALA A 86 0.01 0.96 4.51
CA ALA A 86 -0.22 1.01 3.07
C ALA A 86 -0.20 -0.38 2.43
N ALA A 87 0.44 -1.35 3.07
CA ALA A 87 0.54 -2.72 2.56
C ALA A 87 -0.69 -3.58 2.90
N THR A 88 -1.59 -3.14 3.76
CA THR A 88 -2.68 -3.98 4.28
C THR A 88 -3.83 -4.17 3.30
N SER A 89 -4.12 -3.18 2.46
CA SER A 89 -5.14 -3.29 1.42
C SER A 89 -4.94 -2.21 0.36
N LEU A 90 -5.60 -2.37 -0.78
CA LEU A 90 -5.54 -1.38 -1.86
C LEU A 90 -6.08 -0.02 -1.40
N ARG A 91 -7.16 -0.02 -0.64
CA ARG A 91 -7.74 1.23 -0.13
C ARG A 91 -6.82 1.92 0.89
N GLU A 92 -6.11 1.15 1.70
CA GLU A 92 -5.11 1.71 2.63
C GLU A 92 -3.90 2.25 1.86
N TYR A 93 -3.52 1.62 0.77
CA TYR A 93 -2.48 2.12 -0.12
C TYR A 93 -2.85 3.50 -0.68
N PHE A 94 -4.08 3.63 -1.15
CA PHE A 94 -4.59 4.93 -1.61
C PHE A 94 -4.59 5.97 -0.48
N ALA A 95 -5.09 5.60 0.70
CA ALA A 95 -5.18 6.51 1.84
C ALA A 95 -3.80 7.01 2.28
N ALA A 96 -2.80 6.14 2.31
CA ALA A 96 -1.43 6.51 2.63
C ALA A 96 -0.84 7.46 1.59
N GLY A 97 -1.12 7.21 0.32
CA GLY A 97 -0.71 8.10 -0.77
C GLY A 97 -1.36 9.47 -0.69
N PHE A 98 -2.65 9.51 -0.37
CA PHE A 98 -3.38 10.77 -0.19
C PHE A 98 -2.78 11.59 0.95
N GLU A 99 -2.43 10.95 2.06
CA GLU A 99 -1.77 11.60 3.18
C GLU A 99 -0.42 12.21 2.76
N ASN A 100 0.39 11.46 2.03
CA ASN A 100 1.66 11.96 1.51
C ASN A 100 1.46 13.12 0.54
N TRP A 101 0.43 13.04 -0.29
CA TRP A 101 0.06 14.13 -1.22
C TRP A 101 -0.22 15.42 -0.47
N LEU A 102 -1.02 15.35 0.60
CA LEU A 102 -1.38 16.51 1.41
C LEU A 102 -0.18 17.09 2.18
N LYS A 103 0.75 16.23 2.60
CA LYS A 103 1.95 16.65 3.33
C LYS A 103 3.04 17.22 2.44
N GLY A 104 2.84 17.23 1.12
CA GLY A 104 3.80 17.78 0.19
C GLY A 104 4.90 16.83 -0.28
N ASP A 105 4.80 15.55 0.04
CA ASP A 105 5.78 14.52 -0.36
C ASP A 105 5.55 14.04 -1.79
N GLN A 106 5.17 14.95 -2.69
CA GLN A 106 4.73 14.60 -4.04
C GLN A 106 5.85 14.02 -4.91
N GLU A 107 7.08 14.51 -4.75
CA GLU A 107 8.20 13.98 -5.53
C GLU A 107 8.53 12.54 -5.14
N VAL A 108 8.54 12.24 -3.84
CA VAL A 108 8.76 10.87 -3.35
C VAL A 108 7.66 9.95 -3.87
N LEU A 109 6.42 10.41 -3.82
CA LEU A 109 5.26 9.66 -4.30
C LEU A 109 5.36 9.40 -5.81
N TYR A 110 5.76 10.40 -6.59
CA TYR A 110 5.94 10.25 -8.03
C TYR A 110 7.00 9.19 -8.37
N ARG A 111 8.11 9.18 -7.64
CA ARG A 111 9.20 8.23 -7.87
C ARG A 111 8.84 6.81 -7.46
N SER A 112 8.22 6.65 -6.30
CA SER A 112 7.94 5.33 -5.73
C SER A 112 6.63 4.71 -6.23
N SER A 113 5.64 5.55 -6.58
CA SER A 113 4.27 5.12 -6.85
C SER A 113 3.66 5.97 -7.97
N PRO A 114 4.15 5.87 -9.20
CA PRO A 114 3.72 6.76 -10.29
C PRO A 114 2.23 6.64 -10.62
N VAL A 115 1.64 5.46 -10.56
CA VAL A 115 0.21 5.30 -10.83
C VAL A 115 -0.62 6.00 -9.75
N LEU A 116 -0.27 5.79 -8.48
CA LEU A 116 -0.93 6.46 -7.35
C LEU A 116 -0.78 7.98 -7.47
N TYR A 117 0.43 8.46 -7.77
CA TYR A 117 0.68 9.88 -7.99
C TYR A 117 -0.23 10.46 -9.07
N ASN A 118 -0.32 9.79 -10.22
CA ASN A 118 -1.13 10.26 -11.33
C ASN A 118 -2.62 10.29 -10.98
N LYS A 119 -3.11 9.30 -10.24
CA LYS A 119 -4.50 9.30 -9.78
C LYS A 119 -4.78 10.47 -8.84
N LEU A 120 -3.89 10.74 -7.90
CA LEU A 120 -4.03 11.86 -6.97
C LEU A 120 -3.99 13.20 -7.71
N LYS A 121 -3.05 13.35 -8.64
CA LYS A 121 -2.92 14.56 -9.45
C LYS A 121 -4.17 14.81 -10.30
N GLN A 122 -4.78 13.75 -10.83
CA GLN A 122 -5.96 13.85 -11.70
C GLN A 122 -7.19 14.33 -10.93
N PHE A 123 -7.38 13.89 -9.68
CA PHE A 123 -8.62 14.13 -8.95
C PHE A 123 -8.48 15.11 -7.79
N PHE A 124 -7.28 15.40 -7.38
CA PHE A 124 -7.01 16.26 -6.22
C PHE A 124 -5.88 17.24 -6.48
#